data_5664b32464ee2a6edfd9612fbd8185df
#
_entry.id   5664b32464ee2a6edfd9612fbd8185df
#
_cell.length_a   1.000
_cell.length_b   1.000
_cell.length_c   1.000
_cell.angle_alpha   90.00
_cell.angle_beta   90.00
_cell.angle_gamma   90.00
#
_symmetry.space_group_name_H-M   'P 1'
#
loop_
_entity.id
_entity.type
_entity.pdbx_description
1 polymer ?
#
loop_
_entity_poly.entity_id
_entity_poly.type
_entity_poly.pdbx_seq_one_letter_code
_entity_poly.pdbx_strand_id
1 'polypeptide(L)'
;MENSEIVKKAKELVKAWDTWKNNISLETIKELIQDMKEEFEKAEEKNTWTPTFMGDDKCIIFGDGTICYGSSLHKKHILCGRVYESKETAEYIHQEYMLPQALILRRAEELYMEWGEFPWRADWKDKNQQKWFLVYNTGSKIWDTGYTYKRKHQGIPYMSERAARKIWGELNSGYIKLWEK
;
A
#
# COMPACT_ATOMS: atom_id res chain seq x y z
N MET A 1 -16.06 17.00 -15.77
CA MET A 1 -17.30 17.83 -15.67
C MET A 1 -17.85 17.93 -14.23
N GLU A 2 -17.31 17.18 -13.28
CA GLU A 2 -17.79 17.14 -11.87
C GLU A 2 -17.30 18.27 -10.95
N ASN A 3 -16.27 19.00 -11.34
CA ASN A 3 -15.82 20.19 -10.60
C ASN A 3 -16.80 21.39 -10.62
N SER A 4 -17.86 21.32 -11.46
CA SER A 4 -18.75 22.47 -11.64
C SER A 4 -19.71 22.69 -10.47
N GLU A 5 -20.11 21.62 -9.76
CA GLU A 5 -21.09 21.70 -8.68
C GLU A 5 -20.47 22.12 -7.35
N ILE A 6 -19.28 21.61 -7.05
CA ILE A 6 -18.47 22.05 -5.90
C ILE A 6 -18.09 23.53 -6.06
N VAL A 7 -17.66 23.92 -7.26
CA VAL A 7 -17.33 25.32 -7.57
C VAL A 7 -18.57 26.22 -7.48
N LYS A 8 -19.75 25.72 -7.88
CA LYS A 8 -21.02 26.43 -7.77
C LYS A 8 -21.39 26.66 -6.30
N LYS A 9 -21.36 25.61 -5.47
CA LYS A 9 -21.66 25.71 -4.03
C LYS A 9 -20.63 26.54 -3.28
N ALA A 10 -19.34 26.46 -3.64
CA ALA A 10 -18.32 27.34 -3.08
C ALA A 10 -18.58 28.82 -3.42
N LYS A 11 -19.01 29.14 -4.65
CA LYS A 11 -19.41 30.49 -5.04
C LYS A 11 -20.67 30.97 -4.30
N GLU A 12 -21.62 30.08 -4.03
CA GLU A 12 -22.80 30.37 -3.23
C GLU A 12 -22.43 30.65 -1.78
N LEU A 13 -21.45 29.92 -1.22
CA LEU A 13 -20.93 30.18 0.14
C LEU A 13 -20.20 31.53 0.23
N VAL A 14 -19.36 31.85 -0.75
CA VAL A 14 -18.69 33.17 -0.81
C VAL A 14 -19.71 34.27 -0.95
N LYS A 15 -20.74 34.08 -1.76
CA LYS A 15 -21.85 35.01 -1.93
C LYS A 15 -22.67 35.16 -0.65
N ALA A 16 -22.92 34.06 0.07
CA ALA A 16 -23.56 34.04 1.37
C ALA A 16 -22.69 34.74 2.44
N TRP A 17 -21.39 34.52 2.42
CA TRP A 17 -20.43 35.22 3.30
C TRP A 17 -20.39 36.72 3.07
N ASP A 18 -20.39 37.18 1.81
CA ASP A 18 -20.43 38.61 1.46
C ASP A 18 -21.77 39.28 1.86
N THR A 19 -22.85 38.47 1.85
CA THR A 19 -24.18 38.93 2.29
C THR A 19 -24.37 38.81 3.80
N TRP A 20 -23.53 37.98 4.50
CA TRP A 20 -23.59 37.82 5.97
C TRP A 20 -23.34 39.11 6.72
N LYS A 21 -22.61 40.04 6.15
CA LYS A 21 -22.54 41.40 6.66
C LYS A 21 -23.93 42.05 6.80
N ASN A 22 -24.98 41.44 6.23
CA ASN A 22 -26.32 41.98 6.09
C ASN A 22 -27.46 41.00 6.45
N ASN A 23 -27.35 40.14 7.50
CA ASN A 23 -28.47 39.34 8.08
C ASN A 23 -28.68 37.87 7.56
N ILE A 24 -27.68 37.08 7.33
CA ILE A 24 -27.91 35.63 7.22
C ILE A 24 -27.83 34.96 8.59
N SER A 25 -28.75 34.04 8.89
CA SER A 25 -28.77 33.32 10.15
C SER A 25 -27.61 32.32 10.26
N LEU A 26 -27.13 32.10 11.48
CA LEU A 26 -26.08 31.09 11.76
C LEU A 26 -26.50 29.67 11.29
N GLU A 27 -27.83 29.41 11.30
CA GLU A 27 -28.45 28.18 10.81
C GLU A 27 -28.18 27.95 9.34
N THR A 28 -28.41 28.95 8.49
CA THR A 28 -28.17 28.81 7.03
C THR A 28 -26.72 28.52 6.69
N ILE A 29 -25.77 29.07 7.47
CA ILE A 29 -24.34 28.77 7.28
C ILE A 29 -24.02 27.31 7.67
N LYS A 30 -24.60 26.81 8.76
CA LYS A 30 -24.42 25.43 9.19
C LYS A 30 -24.97 24.43 8.16
N GLU A 31 -26.17 24.70 7.61
CA GLU A 31 -26.74 23.88 6.55
C GLU A 31 -25.87 23.85 5.30
N LEU A 32 -25.38 25.00 4.84
CA LEU A 32 -24.47 25.06 3.68
C LEU A 32 -23.14 24.32 3.91
N ILE A 33 -22.59 24.40 5.12
CA ILE A 33 -21.37 23.67 5.49
C ILE A 33 -21.65 22.16 5.53
N GLN A 34 -22.79 21.74 6.03
CA GLN A 34 -23.18 20.33 6.08
C GLN A 34 -23.38 19.77 4.66
N ASP A 35 -24.10 20.48 3.81
CA ASP A 35 -24.29 20.12 2.40
C ASP A 35 -22.96 20.00 1.65
N MET A 36 -22.03 20.93 1.89
CA MET A 36 -20.70 20.85 1.31
C MET A 36 -19.92 19.62 1.78
N LYS A 37 -19.97 19.28 3.07
CA LYS A 37 -19.32 18.08 3.59
C LYS A 37 -19.85 16.82 2.91
N GLU A 38 -21.17 16.68 2.80
CA GLU A 38 -21.80 15.55 2.14
C GLU A 38 -21.41 15.43 0.64
N GLU A 39 -21.31 16.56 -0.06
CA GLU A 39 -20.85 16.57 -1.45
C GLU A 39 -19.35 16.23 -1.59
N PHE A 40 -18.51 16.68 -0.65
CA PHE A 40 -17.11 16.29 -0.59
C PHE A 40 -16.95 14.80 -0.32
N GLU A 41 -17.68 14.24 0.64
CA GLU A 41 -17.66 12.81 0.94
C GLU A 41 -18.14 11.98 -0.26
N LYS A 42 -19.21 12.39 -0.94
CA LYS A 42 -19.69 11.75 -2.17
C LYS A 42 -18.68 11.87 -3.34
N ALA A 43 -17.95 12.98 -3.44
CA ALA A 43 -16.93 13.19 -4.46
C ALA A 43 -15.67 12.35 -4.18
N GLU A 44 -15.27 12.20 -2.90
CA GLU A 44 -14.18 11.31 -2.51
C GLU A 44 -14.53 9.83 -2.75
N GLU A 45 -15.77 9.40 -2.47
CA GLU A 45 -16.22 8.05 -2.79
C GLU A 45 -16.23 7.77 -4.30
N LYS A 46 -16.57 8.74 -5.14
CA LYS A 46 -16.60 8.60 -6.60
C LYS A 46 -15.21 8.59 -7.24
N ASN A 47 -14.22 9.23 -6.62
CA ASN A 47 -12.85 9.33 -7.16
C ASN A 47 -11.91 8.22 -6.66
N THR A 48 -12.34 7.43 -5.68
CA THR A 48 -11.58 6.27 -5.24
C THR A 48 -11.85 5.09 -6.17
N TRP A 49 -10.82 4.73 -6.97
CA TRP A 49 -10.87 3.47 -7.69
C TRP A 49 -10.97 2.33 -6.67
N THR A 50 -12.06 1.61 -6.71
CA THR A 50 -12.22 0.36 -5.95
C THR A 50 -12.24 -0.79 -6.93
N PRO A 51 -11.44 -1.84 -6.71
CA PRO A 51 -11.52 -3.02 -7.54
C PRO A 51 -12.93 -3.60 -7.45
N THR A 52 -13.60 -3.68 -8.60
CA THR A 52 -14.90 -4.36 -8.72
C THR A 52 -14.64 -5.78 -9.19
N PHE A 53 -14.76 -6.72 -8.27
CA PHE A 53 -14.68 -8.13 -8.60
C PHE A 53 -16.11 -8.68 -8.68
N MET A 54 -16.48 -9.19 -9.85
CA MET A 54 -17.77 -9.86 -10.05
C MET A 54 -17.53 -11.34 -10.32
N GLY A 55 -18.24 -12.22 -9.62
CA GLY A 55 -18.26 -13.67 -9.83
C GLY A 55 -17.73 -14.49 -8.66
N ASP A 56 -18.03 -15.79 -8.72
CA ASP A 56 -17.74 -16.76 -7.66
C ASP A 56 -16.33 -17.37 -7.77
N ASP A 57 -15.60 -17.09 -8.86
CA ASP A 57 -14.29 -17.69 -9.18
C ASP A 57 -13.09 -16.92 -8.58
N LYS A 58 -13.35 -16.03 -7.66
CA LYS A 58 -12.32 -15.20 -7.05
C LYS A 58 -11.45 -15.97 -6.08
N CYS A 59 -10.17 -15.65 -6.10
CA CYS A 59 -9.17 -16.25 -5.23
C CYS A 59 -8.65 -15.25 -4.21
N ILE A 60 -8.45 -15.69 -2.97
CA ILE A 60 -7.80 -14.94 -1.91
C ILE A 60 -6.50 -15.64 -1.53
N ILE A 61 -5.42 -14.87 -1.35
CA ILE A 61 -4.21 -15.35 -0.72
C ILE A 61 -4.25 -14.97 0.76
N PHE A 62 -4.20 -15.98 1.63
CA PHE A 62 -4.04 -15.78 3.08
C PHE A 62 -2.58 -15.50 3.45
N GLY A 63 -2.36 -15.09 4.70
CA GLY A 63 -1.02 -14.76 5.18
C GLY A 63 -0.04 -15.95 5.23
N ASP A 64 -0.57 -17.17 5.26
CA ASP A 64 0.20 -18.43 5.19
C ASP A 64 0.44 -18.90 3.74
N GLY A 65 0.00 -18.14 2.74
CA GLY A 65 0.11 -18.49 1.32
C GLY A 65 -1.02 -19.39 0.80
N THR A 66 -1.95 -19.82 1.64
CA THR A 66 -3.10 -20.62 1.22
C THR A 66 -3.99 -19.81 0.28
N ILE A 67 -4.34 -20.41 -0.86
CA ILE A 67 -5.27 -19.83 -1.83
C ILE A 67 -6.64 -20.46 -1.65
N CYS A 68 -7.63 -19.63 -1.32
CA CYS A 68 -9.01 -20.04 -1.16
C CYS A 68 -9.92 -19.38 -2.20
N TYR A 69 -10.95 -20.11 -2.60
CA TYR A 69 -12.02 -19.64 -3.48
C TYR A 69 -13.26 -19.29 -2.66
N GLY A 70 -14.09 -18.42 -3.16
CA GLY A 70 -15.44 -18.31 -2.67
C GLY A 70 -16.10 -16.96 -2.65
N SER A 71 -17.40 -17.05 -2.54
CA SER A 71 -18.36 -15.94 -2.55
C SER A 71 -18.37 -15.07 -1.29
N SER A 72 -17.66 -15.46 -0.23
CA SER A 72 -17.62 -14.71 1.04
C SER A 72 -16.44 -13.73 1.13
N LEU A 73 -16.14 -13.07 0.01
CA LEU A 73 -15.09 -12.05 -0.02
C LEU A 73 -15.54 -10.83 0.78
N HIS A 74 -15.01 -10.67 1.98
CA HIS A 74 -15.24 -9.45 2.72
C HIS A 74 -14.58 -8.26 2.01
N LYS A 75 -15.27 -7.13 1.91
CA LYS A 75 -14.75 -5.85 1.39
C LYS A 75 -13.32 -5.54 1.88
N LYS A 76 -12.99 -5.96 3.10
CA LYS A 76 -11.65 -5.84 3.70
C LYS A 76 -10.55 -6.56 2.89
N HIS A 77 -10.82 -7.74 2.33
CA HIS A 77 -9.82 -8.48 1.54
C HIS A 77 -9.55 -7.81 0.19
N ILE A 78 -10.59 -7.26 -0.43
CA ILE A 78 -10.48 -6.48 -1.67
C ILE A 78 -9.60 -5.25 -1.44
N LEU A 79 -9.87 -4.49 -0.38
CA LEU A 79 -9.12 -3.29 -0.02
C LEU A 79 -7.66 -3.57 0.35
N CYS A 80 -7.35 -4.79 0.83
CA CYS A 80 -5.98 -5.21 1.09
C CYS A 80 -5.23 -5.71 -0.15
N GLY A 81 -5.84 -5.71 -1.34
CA GLY A 81 -5.22 -6.15 -2.58
C GLY A 81 -4.86 -7.65 -2.61
N ARG A 82 -5.59 -8.49 -1.86
CA ARG A 82 -5.35 -9.93 -1.75
C ARG A 82 -6.34 -10.78 -2.54
N VAL A 83 -7.16 -10.14 -3.36
CA VAL A 83 -8.18 -10.81 -4.18
C VAL A 83 -7.73 -10.77 -5.63
N TYR A 84 -7.78 -11.91 -6.28
CA TYR A 84 -7.34 -12.11 -7.66
C TYR A 84 -8.44 -12.74 -8.50
N GLU A 85 -8.43 -12.47 -9.80
CA GLU A 85 -9.43 -12.93 -10.75
C GLU A 85 -9.35 -14.44 -11.00
N SER A 86 -8.15 -15.03 -10.90
CA SER A 86 -7.95 -16.47 -11.10
C SER A 86 -6.92 -17.04 -10.13
N LYS A 87 -6.95 -18.37 -10.00
CA LYS A 87 -5.98 -19.14 -9.21
C LYS A 87 -4.56 -18.94 -9.75
N GLU A 88 -4.41 -19.02 -11.06
CA GLU A 88 -3.11 -18.89 -11.74
C GLU A 88 -2.49 -17.51 -11.45
N THR A 89 -3.29 -16.46 -11.49
CA THR A 89 -2.83 -15.10 -11.14
C THR A 89 -2.44 -15.04 -9.67
N ALA A 90 -3.24 -15.63 -8.77
CA ALA A 90 -2.95 -15.65 -7.35
C ALA A 90 -1.65 -16.42 -7.05
N GLU A 91 -1.47 -17.61 -7.64
CA GLU A 91 -0.25 -18.42 -7.50
C GLU A 91 0.98 -17.67 -8.04
N TYR A 92 0.87 -17.06 -9.20
CA TYR A 92 1.95 -16.26 -9.80
C TYR A 92 2.37 -15.10 -8.89
N ILE A 93 1.41 -14.30 -8.41
CA ILE A 93 1.70 -13.18 -7.51
C ILE A 93 2.29 -13.66 -6.18
N HIS A 94 1.78 -14.78 -5.65
CA HIS A 94 2.34 -15.35 -4.42
C HIS A 94 3.78 -15.78 -4.60
N GLN A 95 4.08 -16.56 -5.62
CA GLN A 95 5.41 -17.15 -5.85
C GLN A 95 6.44 -16.11 -6.28
N GLU A 96 6.07 -15.21 -7.20
CA GLU A 96 7.03 -14.27 -7.79
C GLU A 96 7.24 -13.00 -6.95
N TYR A 97 6.26 -12.60 -6.15
CA TYR A 97 6.34 -11.32 -5.43
C TYR A 97 6.19 -11.46 -3.91
N MET A 98 5.18 -12.18 -3.42
CA MET A 98 4.90 -12.17 -1.98
C MET A 98 5.86 -13.06 -1.20
N LEU A 99 6.08 -14.29 -1.65
CA LEU A 99 6.93 -15.26 -0.97
C LEU A 99 8.40 -14.81 -0.89
N PRO A 100 9.05 -14.35 -1.98
CA PRO A 100 10.42 -13.86 -1.90
C PRO A 100 10.59 -12.72 -0.89
N GLN A 101 9.65 -11.76 -0.87
CA GLN A 101 9.69 -10.65 0.07
C GLN A 101 9.50 -11.09 1.52
N ALA A 102 8.58 -12.02 1.76
CA ALA A 102 8.34 -12.58 3.09
C ALA A 102 9.58 -13.33 3.61
N LEU A 103 10.25 -14.13 2.76
CA LEU A 103 11.47 -14.84 3.12
C LEU A 103 12.64 -13.89 3.40
N ILE A 104 12.81 -12.84 2.62
CA ILE A 104 13.82 -11.80 2.86
C ILE A 104 13.58 -11.11 4.21
N LEU A 105 12.33 -10.73 4.52
CA LEU A 105 11.98 -10.12 5.81
C LEU A 105 12.23 -11.07 6.97
N ARG A 106 11.80 -12.31 6.85
CA ARG A 106 12.04 -13.34 7.86
C ARG A 106 13.52 -13.53 8.13
N ARG A 107 14.33 -13.62 7.08
CA ARG A 107 15.79 -13.74 7.24
C ARG A 107 16.39 -12.51 7.94
N ALA A 108 15.91 -11.32 7.61
CA ALA A 108 16.34 -10.11 8.30
C ALA A 108 16.01 -10.16 9.81
N GLU A 109 14.82 -10.62 10.18
CA GLU A 109 14.43 -10.79 11.58
C GLU A 109 15.30 -11.82 12.32
N GLU A 110 15.59 -12.95 11.67
CA GLU A 110 16.50 -13.97 12.22
C GLU A 110 17.90 -13.39 12.47
N LEU A 111 18.44 -12.61 11.53
CA LEU A 111 19.74 -11.95 11.68
C LEU A 111 19.76 -10.97 12.86
N TYR A 112 18.69 -10.18 13.07
CA TYR A 112 18.61 -9.30 14.23
C TYR A 112 18.61 -10.09 15.54
N MET A 113 17.88 -11.22 15.60
CA MET A 113 17.91 -12.10 16.77
C MET A 113 19.31 -12.72 16.99
N GLU A 114 19.95 -13.20 15.92
CA GLU A 114 21.32 -13.74 15.98
C GLU A 114 22.34 -12.71 16.50
N TRP A 115 22.14 -11.43 16.19
CA TRP A 115 23.01 -10.33 16.65
C TRP A 115 22.63 -9.76 18.01
N GLY A 116 21.53 -10.22 18.62
CA GLY A 116 20.99 -9.67 19.85
C GLY A 116 20.45 -8.25 19.69
N GLU A 117 20.06 -7.88 18.49
CA GLU A 117 19.52 -6.57 18.12
C GLU A 117 17.99 -6.62 18.06
N PHE A 118 17.35 -5.48 18.35
CA PHE A 118 15.92 -5.34 18.07
C PHE A 118 15.66 -5.31 16.56
N PRO A 119 14.50 -5.83 16.09
CA PRO A 119 14.11 -5.73 14.68
C PRO A 119 14.13 -4.28 14.20
N TRP A 120 14.91 -4.03 13.19
CA TRP A 120 15.05 -2.70 12.61
C TRP A 120 13.72 -2.27 11.96
N ARG A 121 13.38 -0.98 12.13
CA ARG A 121 12.18 -0.39 11.55
C ARG A 121 12.54 0.87 10.77
N ALA A 122 11.90 1.03 9.60
CA ALA A 122 12.06 2.24 8.81
C ALA A 122 11.33 3.42 9.47
N ASP A 123 12.07 4.42 9.91
CA ASP A 123 11.50 5.71 10.32
C ASP A 123 11.45 6.65 9.10
N TRP A 124 10.26 6.83 8.56
CA TRP A 124 10.05 7.71 7.40
C TRP A 124 10.08 9.20 7.72
N LYS A 125 10.09 9.56 9.01
CA LYS A 125 10.28 10.94 9.48
C LYS A 125 11.76 11.30 9.56
N ASP A 126 12.62 10.33 9.84
CA ASP A 126 14.07 10.53 9.84
C ASP A 126 14.61 10.57 8.41
N LYS A 127 15.02 11.77 8.00
CA LYS A 127 15.59 12.03 6.67
C LYS A 127 17.04 11.55 6.52
N ASN A 128 17.69 11.19 7.61
CA ASN A 128 19.07 10.71 7.62
C ASN A 128 19.16 9.19 7.70
N GLN A 129 18.10 8.51 8.10
CA GLN A 129 18.07 7.05 8.14
C GLN A 129 18.06 6.48 6.72
N GLN A 130 19.09 5.73 6.38
CA GLN A 130 19.12 4.92 5.14
C GLN A 130 18.21 3.71 5.29
N LYS A 131 17.27 3.56 4.37
CA LYS A 131 16.34 2.43 4.28
C LYS A 131 16.84 1.53 3.17
N TRP A 132 17.53 0.45 3.53
CA TRP A 132 18.12 -0.48 2.58
C TRP A 132 17.12 -1.51 2.12
N PHE A 133 17.24 -1.95 0.88
CA PHE A 133 16.38 -2.94 0.24
C PHE A 133 17.15 -3.78 -0.77
N LEU A 134 16.55 -4.88 -1.18
CA LEU A 134 17.08 -5.81 -2.16
C LEU A 134 16.20 -5.81 -3.40
N VAL A 135 16.82 -5.85 -4.58
CA VAL A 135 16.15 -5.98 -5.88
C VAL A 135 16.83 -7.05 -6.69
N TYR A 136 16.02 -7.84 -7.42
CA TYR A 136 16.55 -8.80 -8.36
C TYR A 136 16.73 -8.15 -9.73
N ASN A 137 17.95 -8.20 -10.25
CA ASN A 137 18.25 -7.73 -11.58
C ASN A 137 18.07 -8.88 -12.58
N THR A 138 17.01 -8.83 -13.35
CA THR A 138 16.66 -9.88 -14.32
C THR A 138 17.65 -10.00 -15.47
N GLY A 139 18.33 -8.90 -15.83
CA GLY A 139 19.33 -8.88 -16.90
C GLY A 139 20.61 -9.61 -16.53
N SER A 140 21.15 -9.32 -15.35
CA SER A 140 22.37 -9.94 -14.82
C SER A 140 22.09 -11.24 -14.03
N LYS A 141 20.83 -11.51 -13.70
CA LYS A 141 20.38 -12.65 -12.87
C LYS A 141 21.01 -12.68 -11.47
N ILE A 142 21.29 -11.52 -10.91
CA ILE A 142 21.85 -11.36 -9.57
C ILE A 142 20.97 -10.43 -8.72
N TRP A 143 21.13 -10.56 -7.40
CA TRP A 143 20.54 -9.62 -6.46
C TRP A 143 21.45 -8.41 -6.28
N ASP A 144 20.85 -7.24 -6.25
CA ASP A 144 21.49 -5.97 -5.95
C ASP A 144 20.93 -5.36 -4.67
N THR A 145 21.72 -4.52 -4.02
CA THR A 145 21.27 -3.72 -2.87
C THR A 145 21.11 -2.27 -3.27
N GLY A 146 20.09 -1.64 -2.74
CA GLY A 146 19.88 -0.21 -2.86
C GLY A 146 19.45 0.40 -1.54
N TYR A 147 19.46 1.72 -1.46
CA TYR A 147 18.92 2.44 -0.31
C TYR A 147 18.16 3.69 -0.74
N THR A 148 17.29 4.14 0.15
CA THR A 148 16.54 5.39 0.00
C THR A 148 16.42 6.10 1.34
N TYR A 149 16.31 7.40 1.31
CA TYR A 149 16.00 8.23 2.48
C TYR A 149 14.52 8.61 2.55
N LYS A 150 13.90 8.83 1.39
CA LYS A 150 12.59 9.49 1.30
C LYS A 150 11.53 8.72 0.53
N ARG A 151 11.93 7.82 -0.38
CA ARG A 151 10.98 7.12 -1.26
C ARG A 151 10.62 5.76 -0.69
N LYS A 152 9.34 5.58 -0.43
CA LYS A 152 8.77 4.29 -0.09
C LYS A 152 8.31 3.61 -1.38
N HIS A 153 9.01 2.55 -1.78
CA HIS A 153 8.54 1.70 -2.87
C HIS A 153 7.55 0.68 -2.31
N GLN A 154 6.41 0.53 -2.99
CA GLN A 154 5.42 -0.46 -2.58
C GLN A 154 5.98 -1.88 -2.77
N GLY A 155 5.65 -2.75 -1.83
CA GLY A 155 6.00 -4.16 -1.92
C GLY A 155 7.49 -4.49 -1.68
N ILE A 156 8.35 -3.51 -1.39
CA ILE A 156 9.76 -3.76 -1.10
C ILE A 156 9.99 -3.74 0.41
N PRO A 157 10.57 -4.81 0.99
CA PRO A 157 10.96 -4.83 2.39
C PRO A 157 12.18 -3.94 2.63
N TYR A 158 12.13 -3.15 3.69
CA TYR A 158 13.26 -2.30 4.10
C TYR A 158 13.89 -2.85 5.37
N MET A 159 15.21 -2.70 5.45
CA MET A 159 16.03 -3.21 6.54
C MET A 159 17.25 -2.31 6.82
N SER A 160 18.06 -2.67 7.80
CA SER A 160 19.34 -2.03 8.03
C SER A 160 20.35 -2.37 6.92
N GLU A 161 21.38 -1.53 6.73
CA GLU A 161 22.47 -1.81 5.79
C GLU A 161 23.11 -3.16 6.05
N ARG A 162 23.41 -3.46 7.31
CA ARG A 162 24.06 -4.69 7.74
C ARG A 162 23.26 -5.93 7.32
N ALA A 163 21.94 -5.91 7.56
CA ALA A 163 21.05 -7.00 7.17
C ALA A 163 20.94 -7.12 5.64
N ALA A 164 20.78 -6.02 4.93
CA ALA A 164 20.69 -6.03 3.47
C ALA A 164 21.95 -6.61 2.81
N ARG A 165 23.14 -6.18 3.26
CA ARG A 165 24.42 -6.71 2.74
C ARG A 165 24.63 -8.20 3.05
N LYS A 166 24.23 -8.63 4.25
CA LYS A 166 24.33 -10.05 4.63
C LYS A 166 23.41 -10.92 3.76
N ILE A 167 22.13 -10.55 3.64
CA ILE A 167 21.16 -11.29 2.83
C ILE A 167 21.52 -11.23 1.35
N TRP A 168 22.01 -10.12 0.84
CA TRP A 168 22.54 -10.01 -0.51
C TRP A 168 23.63 -11.06 -0.79
N GLY A 169 24.58 -11.22 0.11
CA GLY A 169 25.63 -12.23 0.00
C GLY A 169 25.07 -13.66 0.03
N GLU A 170 24.12 -13.93 0.92
CA GLU A 170 23.46 -15.22 1.08
C GLU A 170 22.63 -15.62 -0.18
N LEU A 171 21.94 -14.65 -0.78
CA LEU A 171 21.17 -14.85 -2.02
C LEU A 171 22.09 -15.13 -3.21
N ASN A 172 23.12 -14.30 -3.40
CA ASN A 172 24.03 -14.46 -4.55
C ASN A 172 24.95 -15.67 -4.43
N SER A 173 25.23 -16.16 -3.22
CA SER A 173 25.95 -17.42 -3.01
C SER A 173 25.07 -18.67 -3.16
N GLY A 174 23.75 -18.50 -3.29
CA GLY A 174 22.80 -19.60 -3.34
C GLY A 174 22.51 -20.26 -1.98
N TYR A 175 22.96 -19.65 -0.88
CA TYR A 175 22.63 -20.10 0.48
C TYR A 175 21.12 -19.95 0.75
N ILE A 176 20.53 -18.83 0.31
CA ILE A 176 19.07 -18.64 0.31
C ILE A 176 18.58 -18.86 -1.13
N LYS A 177 17.62 -19.75 -1.31
CA LYS A 177 16.92 -19.97 -2.57
C LYS A 177 15.50 -19.48 -2.43
N LEU A 178 15.13 -18.42 -3.18
CA LEU A 178 13.78 -17.85 -3.13
C LEU A 178 12.85 -18.49 -4.16
N TRP A 179 13.42 -19.05 -5.23
CA TRP A 179 12.68 -19.77 -6.26
C TRP A 179 13.32 -21.13 -6.45
N GLU A 180 12.56 -22.19 -6.26
CA GLU A 180 12.92 -23.50 -6.78
C GLU A 180 12.56 -23.52 -8.27
N LYS A 181 13.56 -23.70 -9.11
CA LYS A 181 13.35 -23.90 -10.53
C LYS A 181 13.09 -25.37 -10.81
#